data_7f0c726aa192945d560336cf88f7bfd7
#
_entry.id   7f0c726aa192945d560336cf88f7bfd7
#
_cell.length_a   1.000
_cell.length_b   1.000
_cell.length_c   1.000
_cell.angle_alpha   90.00
_cell.angle_beta   90.00
_cell.angle_gamma   90.00
#
_symmetry.space_group_name_H-M   'P 1'
#
loop_
_entity.id
_entity.type
_entity.pdbx_description
1 polymer ?
#
loop_
_entity_poly.entity_id
_entity_poly.type
_entity_poly.pdbx_seq_one_letter_code
_entity_poly.pdbx_strand_id
1 'polypeptide(L)'
;MRKIDGLKFLQKNFPDLTVDCLFVDKVENLDESQLEKSKLWRVRGGRTIGSELNLPQGTFSDKNELKKFMKEQKQKDRNMEFVIHRVSPEYFSAPFVGTLAVYNKGDRPGIKIELQEVTKELVNSIDKGKRPRDWEASLILDYEFLSKAPKVLKKSSNLNMDFLKYPIVVIHEIGEQIFDLYEKNGREEETYTRFNIYDLGQVLLDDHRSKESFMEKYKFIPSPVITTEFKKRKIIEKDQEL
;
A
#
# COMPACT_ATOMS: atom_id res chain seq x y z
N MET A 1 -1.45 10.12 -8.47
CA MET A 1 -0.48 9.10 -8.98
C MET A 1 -1.14 7.74 -8.94
N ARG A 2 -1.01 6.96 -10.00
CA ARG A 2 -1.62 5.63 -10.15
C ARG A 2 -0.77 4.55 -9.51
N LYS A 3 -1.35 3.36 -9.29
CA LYS A 3 -0.70 2.25 -8.61
C LYS A 3 0.60 1.79 -9.26
N ILE A 4 0.60 1.59 -10.59
CA ILE A 4 1.82 1.14 -11.30
C ILE A 4 2.90 2.21 -11.23
N ASP A 5 2.54 3.48 -11.42
CA ASP A 5 3.47 4.60 -11.31
C ASP A 5 4.03 4.72 -9.88
N GLY A 6 3.18 4.50 -8.87
CA GLY A 6 3.61 4.45 -7.48
C GLY A 6 4.59 3.32 -7.18
N LEU A 7 4.35 2.11 -7.71
CA LEU A 7 5.28 0.99 -7.56
C LEU A 7 6.60 1.23 -8.30
N LYS A 8 6.56 1.81 -9.51
CA LYS A 8 7.77 2.25 -10.23
C LYS A 8 8.56 3.29 -9.44
N PHE A 9 7.84 4.26 -8.82
CA PHE A 9 8.45 5.25 -7.94
C PHE A 9 9.15 4.60 -6.74
N LEU A 10 8.47 3.67 -6.05
CA LEU A 10 9.04 2.96 -4.91
C LEU A 10 10.26 2.14 -5.32
N GLN A 11 10.17 1.36 -6.39
CA GLN A 11 11.28 0.52 -6.85
C GLN A 11 12.50 1.34 -7.28
N LYS A 12 12.28 2.53 -7.84
CA LYS A 12 13.37 3.45 -8.23
C LYS A 12 14.06 4.07 -7.01
N ASN A 13 13.30 4.50 -6.00
CA ASN A 13 13.84 5.29 -4.89
C ASN A 13 14.13 4.45 -3.63
N PHE A 14 13.47 3.31 -3.48
CA PHE A 14 13.57 2.39 -2.34
C PHE A 14 13.68 0.93 -2.79
N PRO A 15 14.67 0.56 -3.64
CA PRO A 15 14.73 -0.76 -4.26
C PRO A 15 14.79 -1.90 -3.24
N ASP A 16 15.54 -1.72 -2.15
CA ASP A 16 15.74 -2.75 -1.11
C ASP A 16 14.54 -2.91 -0.16
N LEU A 17 13.63 -1.94 -0.17
CA LEU A 17 12.43 -1.91 0.66
C LEU A 17 11.14 -2.13 -0.15
N THR A 18 11.25 -2.36 -1.46
CA THR A 18 10.09 -2.56 -2.33
C THR A 18 10.08 -4.00 -2.85
N VAL A 19 8.88 -4.57 -2.94
CA VAL A 19 8.70 -5.88 -3.55
C VAL A 19 9.27 -5.87 -4.96
N ASP A 20 10.10 -6.84 -5.31
CA ASP A 20 10.64 -7.00 -6.66
C ASP A 20 9.48 -7.17 -7.66
N CYS A 21 9.34 -6.21 -8.57
CA CYS A 21 8.23 -6.10 -9.53
C CYS A 21 8.73 -6.08 -10.96
N LEU A 22 8.08 -6.87 -11.82
CA LEU A 22 8.19 -6.75 -13.27
C LEU A 22 6.99 -5.96 -13.80
N PHE A 23 7.26 -4.92 -14.58
CA PHE A 23 6.24 -4.12 -15.23
C PHE A 23 6.10 -4.53 -16.69
N VAL A 24 4.88 -4.90 -17.10
CA VAL A 24 4.59 -5.45 -18.41
C VAL A 24 3.45 -4.67 -19.04
N ASP A 25 3.76 -3.90 -20.07
CA ASP A 25 2.81 -3.16 -20.90
C ASP A 25 2.27 -4.03 -22.04
N LYS A 26 3.12 -4.89 -22.60
CA LYS A 26 2.79 -5.86 -23.64
C LYS A 26 3.28 -7.24 -23.21
N VAL A 27 2.42 -8.24 -23.36
CA VAL A 27 2.71 -9.63 -22.92
C VAL A 27 3.91 -10.21 -23.68
N GLU A 28 4.11 -9.77 -24.91
CA GLU A 28 5.23 -10.15 -25.77
C GLU A 28 6.59 -9.67 -25.24
N ASN A 29 6.58 -8.60 -24.47
CA ASN A 29 7.79 -8.00 -23.87
C ASN A 29 8.17 -8.64 -22.51
N LEU A 30 7.43 -9.66 -22.08
CA LEU A 30 7.71 -10.32 -20.81
C LEU A 30 9.02 -11.13 -20.92
N ASP A 31 10.02 -10.71 -20.17
CA ASP A 31 11.25 -11.45 -20.00
C ASP A 31 11.04 -12.65 -19.07
N GLU A 32 10.93 -13.84 -19.70
CA GLU A 32 10.68 -15.08 -18.97
C GLU A 32 11.82 -15.51 -18.05
N SER A 33 13.05 -15.09 -18.34
CA SER A 33 14.20 -15.40 -17.48
C SER A 33 14.04 -14.80 -16.08
N GLN A 34 13.35 -13.68 -15.99
CA GLN A 34 13.05 -13.05 -14.72
C GLN A 34 11.98 -13.80 -13.91
N LEU A 35 11.13 -14.60 -14.58
CA LEU A 35 10.16 -15.46 -13.90
C LEU A 35 10.80 -16.72 -13.29
N GLU A 36 11.99 -17.12 -13.71
CA GLU A 36 12.66 -18.33 -13.21
C GLU A 36 13.11 -18.25 -11.75
N LYS A 37 13.16 -17.02 -11.21
CA LYS A 37 13.60 -16.75 -9.85
C LYS A 37 12.55 -17.09 -8.78
N SER A 38 11.35 -17.53 -9.14
CA SER A 38 10.29 -17.86 -8.19
C SER A 38 9.42 -19.02 -8.66
N LYS A 39 8.80 -19.73 -7.71
CA LYS A 39 7.83 -20.80 -7.99
C LYS A 39 6.39 -20.28 -8.07
N LEU A 40 6.14 -19.06 -7.63
CA LEU A 40 4.81 -18.49 -7.57
C LEU A 40 4.86 -16.98 -7.88
N TRP A 41 3.95 -16.52 -8.74
CA TRP A 41 3.86 -15.13 -9.17
C TRP A 41 2.45 -14.60 -8.97
N ARG A 42 2.35 -13.39 -8.46
CA ARG A 42 1.10 -12.65 -8.41
C ARG A 42 1.07 -11.57 -9.47
N VAL A 43 0.10 -11.66 -10.38
CA VAL A 43 -0.15 -10.65 -11.40
C VAL A 43 -1.24 -9.71 -10.91
N ARG A 44 -1.03 -8.41 -11.06
CA ARG A 44 -2.03 -7.38 -10.80
C ARG A 44 -2.15 -6.47 -12.01
N GLY A 45 -3.36 -6.23 -12.46
CA GLY A 45 -3.64 -5.24 -13.49
C GLY A 45 -3.51 -3.81 -12.95
N GLY A 46 -3.16 -2.90 -13.85
CA GLY A 46 -3.29 -1.46 -13.73
C GLY A 46 -3.83 -0.91 -15.03
N ARG A 47 -4.28 0.35 -15.05
CA ARG A 47 -4.72 1.02 -16.26
C ARG A 47 -3.92 2.29 -16.48
N THR A 48 -3.58 2.56 -17.74
CA THR A 48 -2.98 3.85 -18.12
C THR A 48 -4.01 4.99 -18.11
N ILE A 49 -5.28 4.66 -18.39
CA ILE A 49 -6.41 5.59 -18.45
C ILE A 49 -7.62 4.93 -17.80
N GLY A 50 -8.44 5.69 -17.07
CA GLY A 50 -9.68 5.24 -16.44
C GLY A 50 -9.53 4.83 -14.97
N SER A 51 -10.58 4.23 -14.40
CA SER A 51 -10.61 3.83 -13.00
C SER A 51 -9.72 2.63 -12.71
N GLU A 52 -9.08 2.63 -11.56
CA GLU A 52 -8.28 1.52 -11.04
C GLU A 52 -9.10 0.57 -10.11
N LEU A 53 -10.42 0.68 -10.14
CA LEU A 53 -11.30 -0.21 -9.37
C LEU A 53 -11.46 -1.56 -10.08
N ASN A 54 -11.59 -2.62 -9.28
CA ASN A 54 -11.85 -3.99 -9.74
C ASN A 54 -10.89 -4.50 -10.81
N LEU A 55 -9.64 -4.09 -10.75
CA LEU A 55 -8.61 -4.56 -11.68
C LEU A 55 -8.34 -6.04 -11.48
N PRO A 56 -8.11 -6.78 -12.60
CA PRO A 56 -7.88 -8.21 -12.55
C PRO A 56 -6.59 -8.52 -11.78
N GLN A 57 -6.63 -9.62 -11.04
CA GLN A 57 -5.47 -10.16 -10.35
C GLN A 57 -5.55 -11.68 -10.31
N GLY A 58 -4.39 -12.33 -10.27
CA GLY A 58 -4.28 -13.77 -10.17
C GLY A 58 -2.93 -14.19 -9.60
N THR A 59 -2.86 -15.41 -9.09
CA THR A 59 -1.62 -16.03 -8.62
C THR A 59 -1.38 -17.30 -9.40
N PHE A 60 -0.18 -17.48 -9.94
CA PHE A 60 0.16 -18.51 -10.90
C PHE A 60 1.46 -19.20 -10.51
N SER A 61 1.50 -20.52 -10.69
CA SER A 61 2.72 -21.34 -10.62
C SER A 61 3.21 -21.78 -12.01
N ASP A 62 2.36 -21.63 -13.04
CA ASP A 62 2.68 -21.93 -14.43
C ASP A 62 2.77 -20.64 -15.26
N LYS A 63 3.88 -20.53 -16.04
CA LYS A 63 4.18 -19.35 -16.86
C LYS A 63 3.19 -19.19 -18.03
N ASN A 64 2.70 -20.30 -18.59
CA ASN A 64 1.77 -20.25 -19.72
C ASN A 64 0.38 -19.80 -19.26
N GLU A 65 -0.07 -20.25 -18.09
CA GLU A 65 -1.31 -19.77 -17.47
C GLU A 65 -1.24 -18.29 -17.13
N LEU A 66 -0.11 -17.83 -16.59
CA LEU A 66 0.16 -16.42 -16.32
C LEU A 66 0.07 -15.59 -17.59
N LYS A 67 0.74 -15.98 -18.66
CA LYS A 67 0.69 -15.30 -19.97
C LYS A 67 -0.72 -15.32 -20.58
N LYS A 68 -1.39 -16.47 -20.52
CA LYS A 68 -2.78 -16.62 -21.00
C LYS A 68 -3.68 -15.62 -20.27
N PHE A 69 -3.62 -15.57 -18.95
CA PHE A 69 -4.37 -14.61 -18.14
C PHE A 69 -4.13 -13.17 -18.59
N MET A 70 -2.86 -12.77 -18.74
CA MET A 70 -2.53 -11.41 -19.15
C MET A 70 -3.07 -11.09 -20.55
N LYS A 71 -2.94 -12.01 -21.52
CA LYS A 71 -3.46 -11.85 -22.88
C LYS A 71 -4.99 -11.67 -22.87
N GLU A 72 -5.72 -12.52 -22.15
CA GLU A 72 -7.18 -12.43 -22.03
C GLU A 72 -7.62 -11.09 -21.43
N GLN A 73 -6.91 -10.61 -20.38
CA GLN A 73 -7.25 -9.32 -19.79
C GLN A 73 -6.92 -8.14 -20.72
N LYS A 74 -5.82 -8.21 -21.46
CA LYS A 74 -5.43 -7.20 -22.46
C LYS A 74 -6.42 -7.15 -23.63
N GLN A 75 -7.01 -8.26 -24.03
CA GLN A 75 -8.06 -8.31 -25.04
C GLN A 75 -9.35 -7.61 -24.58
N LYS A 76 -9.69 -7.74 -23.29
CA LYS A 76 -10.86 -7.08 -22.70
C LYS A 76 -10.63 -5.57 -22.51
N ASP A 77 -9.41 -5.16 -22.22
CA ASP A 77 -9.05 -3.79 -21.99
C ASP A 77 -7.63 -3.49 -22.53
N ARG A 78 -7.56 -2.80 -23.67
CA ARG A 78 -6.29 -2.47 -24.33
C ARG A 78 -5.40 -1.52 -23.52
N ASN A 79 -5.97 -0.77 -22.58
CA ASN A 79 -5.24 0.13 -21.68
C ASN A 79 -4.68 -0.57 -20.45
N MET A 80 -4.85 -1.89 -20.35
CA MET A 80 -4.34 -2.69 -19.24
C MET A 80 -2.81 -2.78 -19.29
N GLU A 81 -2.17 -2.51 -18.17
CA GLU A 81 -0.78 -2.85 -17.88
C GLU A 81 -0.75 -3.86 -16.75
N PHE A 82 0.36 -4.53 -16.57
CA PHE A 82 0.49 -5.54 -15.52
C PHE A 82 1.73 -5.29 -14.68
N VAL A 83 1.61 -5.61 -13.40
CA VAL A 83 2.75 -5.77 -12.52
C VAL A 83 2.74 -7.21 -11.99
N ILE A 84 3.90 -7.84 -12.09
CA ILE A 84 4.12 -9.22 -11.63
C ILE A 84 5.06 -9.14 -10.44
N HIS A 85 4.65 -9.70 -9.31
CA HIS A 85 5.50 -9.83 -8.14
C HIS A 85 5.80 -11.29 -7.88
N ARG A 86 6.98 -11.57 -7.36
CA ARG A 86 7.25 -12.83 -6.69
C ARG A 86 6.37 -12.97 -5.45
N VAL A 87 5.82 -14.16 -5.25
CA VAL A 87 5.17 -14.50 -4.00
C VAL A 87 6.14 -15.36 -3.20
N SER A 88 6.69 -14.80 -2.13
CA SER A 88 7.41 -15.58 -1.13
C SER A 88 6.44 -16.04 -0.04
N PRO A 89 6.59 -17.26 0.53
CA PRO A 89 5.81 -17.71 1.69
C PRO A 89 5.90 -16.73 2.87
N GLU A 90 7.01 -16.03 3.01
CA GLU A 90 7.25 -15.01 4.03
C GLU A 90 6.27 -13.83 3.92
N TYR A 91 5.75 -13.53 2.73
CA TYR A 91 4.76 -12.46 2.53
C TYR A 91 3.38 -12.74 3.13
N PHE A 92 3.13 -13.96 3.60
CA PHE A 92 1.87 -14.32 4.24
C PHE A 92 1.92 -14.20 5.78
N SER A 93 3.07 -13.91 6.35
CA SER A 93 3.30 -13.88 7.80
C SER A 93 3.66 -12.50 8.36
N ALA A 94 3.31 -11.41 7.66
CA ALA A 94 3.55 -10.08 8.20
C ALA A 94 2.68 -9.84 9.45
N PRO A 95 3.26 -9.71 10.66
CA PRO A 95 2.49 -9.47 11.88
C PRO A 95 1.85 -8.08 11.91
N PHE A 96 2.35 -7.14 11.12
CA PHE A 96 1.80 -5.80 11.02
C PHE A 96 1.68 -5.36 9.58
N VAL A 97 0.61 -4.65 9.29
CA VAL A 97 0.40 -3.89 8.05
C VAL A 97 0.12 -2.44 8.39
N GLY A 98 0.48 -1.53 7.51
CA GLY A 98 0.26 -0.13 7.80
C GLY A 98 0.21 0.78 6.60
N THR A 99 0.01 2.04 6.90
CA THR A 99 -0.02 3.13 5.94
C THR A 99 0.83 4.28 6.45
N LEU A 100 1.72 4.74 5.62
CA LEU A 100 2.49 5.95 5.78
C LEU A 100 1.83 7.03 4.93
N ALA A 101 1.31 8.07 5.55
CA ALA A 101 0.83 9.27 4.87
C ALA A 101 1.88 10.37 4.98
N VAL A 102 2.26 10.93 3.84
CA VAL A 102 3.05 12.17 3.78
C VAL A 102 2.08 13.26 3.35
N TYR A 103 1.95 14.29 4.16
CA TYR A 103 0.97 15.34 3.94
C TYR A 103 1.59 16.73 4.07
N ASN A 104 1.00 17.65 3.34
CA ASN A 104 1.26 19.08 3.49
C ASN A 104 -0.09 19.77 3.81
N LYS A 105 -0.28 20.23 5.04
CA LYS A 105 -1.49 20.97 5.45
C LYS A 105 -1.12 22.43 5.65
N GLY A 106 -1.08 23.17 4.55
CA GLY A 106 -0.67 24.56 4.57
C GLY A 106 0.75 24.67 5.12
N ASP A 107 0.95 25.40 6.21
CA ASP A 107 2.27 25.63 6.81
C ASP A 107 2.74 24.46 7.74
N ARG A 108 2.07 23.31 7.74
CA ARG A 108 2.38 22.18 8.63
C ARG A 108 2.54 20.88 7.85
N PRO A 109 3.67 20.70 7.18
CA PRO A 109 4.00 19.41 6.59
C PRO A 109 4.29 18.37 7.68
N GLY A 110 3.96 17.12 7.37
CA GLY A 110 4.16 16.06 8.33
C GLY A 110 3.99 14.66 7.77
N ILE A 111 4.25 13.69 8.63
CA ILE A 111 4.17 12.26 8.35
C ILE A 111 3.23 11.64 9.36
N LYS A 112 2.28 10.83 8.88
CA LYS A 112 1.41 10.04 9.73
C LYS A 112 1.64 8.56 9.47
N ILE A 113 1.94 7.81 10.52
CA ILE A 113 2.13 6.36 10.47
C ILE A 113 0.95 5.70 11.18
N GLU A 114 0.24 4.85 10.46
CA GLU A 114 -0.81 4.01 11.01
C GLU A 114 -0.44 2.54 10.86
N LEU A 115 -0.50 1.80 11.96
CA LEU A 115 -0.18 0.38 12.05
C LEU A 115 -1.37 -0.41 12.54
N GLN A 116 -1.56 -1.58 11.96
CA GLN A 116 -2.51 -2.57 12.42
C GLN A 116 -1.82 -3.91 12.61
N GLU A 117 -2.05 -4.53 13.75
CA GLU A 117 -1.65 -5.90 14.00
C GLU A 117 -2.52 -6.87 13.19
N VAL A 118 -1.87 -7.82 12.52
CA VAL A 118 -2.54 -8.86 11.72
C VAL A 118 -2.86 -10.04 12.63
N THR A 119 -4.11 -10.17 13.03
CA THR A 119 -4.57 -11.31 13.82
C THR A 119 -5.04 -12.47 12.93
N LYS A 120 -5.12 -13.67 13.48
CA LYS A 120 -5.66 -14.84 12.77
C LYS A 120 -7.10 -14.64 12.33
N GLU A 121 -7.90 -13.93 13.12
CA GLU A 121 -9.28 -13.56 12.78
C GLU A 121 -9.32 -12.64 11.56
N LEU A 122 -8.40 -11.69 11.48
CA LEU A 122 -8.27 -10.80 10.33
C LEU A 122 -7.95 -11.58 9.06
N VAL A 123 -6.95 -12.46 9.09
CA VAL A 123 -6.58 -13.32 7.96
C VAL A 123 -7.76 -14.20 7.54
N ASN A 124 -8.39 -14.89 8.47
CA ASN A 124 -9.54 -15.74 8.21
C ASN A 124 -10.75 -14.97 7.65
N SER A 125 -10.93 -13.72 8.00
CA SER A 125 -12.01 -12.89 7.47
C SER A 125 -11.74 -12.44 6.04
N ILE A 126 -10.48 -12.16 5.71
CA ILE A 126 -10.05 -11.82 4.35
C ILE A 126 -10.20 -13.03 3.42
N ASP A 127 -9.76 -14.22 3.85
CA ASP A 127 -9.83 -15.46 3.07
C ASP A 127 -11.28 -15.87 2.77
N LYS A 128 -12.20 -15.58 3.69
CA LYS A 128 -13.65 -15.82 3.49
C LYS A 128 -14.36 -14.74 2.68
N GLY A 129 -13.62 -13.77 2.12
CA GLY A 129 -14.19 -12.63 1.41
C GLY A 129 -15.03 -11.69 2.28
N LYS A 130 -15.04 -11.93 3.60
CA LYS A 130 -15.69 -11.06 4.57
C LYS A 130 -14.73 -9.92 4.90
N ARG A 131 -15.06 -8.71 4.49
CA ARG A 131 -14.31 -7.53 4.90
C ARG A 131 -14.55 -7.28 6.38
N PRO A 132 -13.50 -7.17 7.21
CA PRO A 132 -13.67 -6.78 8.60
C PRO A 132 -14.34 -5.39 8.61
N ARG A 133 -15.50 -5.28 9.26
CA ARG A 133 -16.22 -4.01 9.35
C ARG A 133 -15.49 -2.97 10.20
N ASP A 134 -14.56 -3.42 11.04
CA ASP A 134 -13.89 -2.59 12.04
C ASP A 134 -12.38 -2.83 12.04
N TRP A 135 -11.72 -2.36 10.98
CA TRP A 135 -10.27 -2.24 10.99
C TRP A 135 -9.88 -1.06 11.87
N GLU A 136 -9.44 -1.35 13.07
CA GLU A 136 -8.93 -0.33 13.97
C GLU A 136 -7.42 -0.35 13.99
N ALA A 137 -6.78 0.81 13.75
CA ALA A 137 -5.35 0.94 13.91
C ALA A 137 -4.94 0.57 15.34
N SER A 138 -3.90 -0.24 15.46
CA SER A 138 -3.29 -0.59 16.75
C SER A 138 -2.36 0.51 17.25
N LEU A 139 -1.77 1.28 16.33
CA LEU A 139 -0.91 2.42 16.61
C LEU A 139 -1.15 3.52 15.57
N ILE A 140 -1.22 4.77 16.02
CA ILE A 140 -1.23 5.96 15.16
C ILE A 140 -0.24 6.96 15.72
N LEU A 141 0.76 7.29 14.90
CA LEU A 141 1.77 8.29 15.18
C LEU A 141 1.63 9.44 14.19
N ASP A 142 1.75 10.66 14.66
CA ASP A 142 1.73 11.88 13.86
C ASP A 142 3.00 12.67 14.14
N TYR A 143 3.81 12.86 13.11
CA TYR A 143 5.07 13.60 13.13
C TYR A 143 4.89 14.91 12.36
N GLU A 144 4.77 16.01 13.07
CA GLU A 144 4.94 17.32 12.46
C GLU A 144 6.45 17.57 12.27
N PHE A 145 6.91 17.94 11.07
CA PHE A 145 8.36 18.12 10.79
C PHE A 145 9.04 19.17 11.69
N LEU A 146 8.26 20.04 12.29
CA LEU A 146 8.77 21.02 13.27
C LEU A 146 8.86 20.44 14.69
N SER A 147 8.38 19.23 14.93
CA SER A 147 8.36 18.59 16.25
C SER A 147 9.42 17.49 16.33
N LYS A 148 10.22 17.49 17.41
CA LYS A 148 11.25 16.47 17.63
C LYS A 148 10.71 15.10 18.03
N ALA A 149 9.43 15.00 18.37
CA ALA A 149 8.82 13.75 18.84
C ALA A 149 7.43 13.56 18.23
N PRO A 150 7.04 12.30 17.93
CA PRO A 150 5.71 12.02 17.41
C PRO A 150 4.64 12.28 18.48
N LYS A 151 3.50 12.78 18.02
CA LYS A 151 2.28 12.76 18.79
C LYS A 151 1.63 11.40 18.66
N VAL A 152 1.53 10.65 19.75
CA VAL A 152 0.82 9.38 19.79
C VAL A 152 -0.68 9.67 19.85
N LEU A 153 -1.40 9.41 18.75
CA LEU A 153 -2.86 9.63 18.66
C LEU A 153 -3.64 8.40 19.11
N LYS A 154 -3.08 7.19 18.91
CA LYS A 154 -3.64 5.93 19.36
C LYS A 154 -2.53 4.92 19.64
N LYS A 155 -2.71 4.10 20.67
CA LYS A 155 -1.84 2.96 20.99
C LYS A 155 -2.65 1.89 21.71
N SER A 156 -2.65 0.67 21.20
CA SER A 156 -3.23 -0.51 21.87
C SER A 156 -2.35 -0.96 23.04
N SER A 157 -2.95 -1.41 24.13
CA SER A 157 -2.24 -1.76 25.37
C SER A 157 -1.24 -2.90 25.21
N ASN A 158 -1.54 -3.86 24.32
CA ASN A 158 -0.75 -5.09 24.16
C ASN A 158 0.28 -5.00 23.03
N LEU A 159 0.51 -3.81 22.47
CA LEU A 159 1.40 -3.63 21.34
C LEU A 159 2.88 -3.78 21.76
N ASN A 160 3.61 -4.68 21.13
CA ASN A 160 5.04 -4.87 21.36
C ASN A 160 5.85 -3.71 20.74
N MET A 161 6.06 -2.66 21.53
CA MET A 161 6.77 -1.45 21.07
C MET A 161 8.27 -1.69 20.88
N ASP A 162 8.87 -2.65 21.59
CA ASP A 162 10.30 -2.96 21.42
C ASP A 162 10.55 -3.56 20.04
N PHE A 163 9.66 -4.43 19.59
CA PHE A 163 9.67 -4.95 18.22
C PHE A 163 9.47 -3.86 17.18
N LEU A 164 8.55 -2.93 17.42
CA LEU A 164 8.17 -1.88 16.45
C LEU A 164 9.15 -0.71 16.39
N LYS A 165 10.02 -0.55 17.37
CA LYS A 165 10.92 0.61 17.47
C LYS A 165 11.75 0.83 16.19
N TYR A 166 12.43 -0.21 15.71
CA TYR A 166 13.25 -0.12 14.50
C TYR A 166 12.41 0.07 13.22
N PRO A 167 11.37 -0.74 12.94
CA PRO A 167 10.48 -0.53 11.80
C PRO A 167 9.88 0.87 11.73
N ILE A 168 9.46 1.45 12.86
CA ILE A 168 8.89 2.81 12.90
C ILE A 168 9.93 3.85 12.47
N VAL A 169 11.18 3.72 12.91
CA VAL A 169 12.28 4.63 12.48
C VAL A 169 12.47 4.54 10.96
N VAL A 170 12.57 3.32 10.43
CA VAL A 170 12.72 3.11 8.97
C VAL A 170 11.55 3.72 8.19
N ILE A 171 10.31 3.51 8.65
CA ILE A 171 9.12 4.05 7.99
C ILE A 171 9.10 5.59 8.07
N HIS A 172 9.53 6.17 9.17
CA HIS A 172 9.65 7.62 9.32
C HIS A 172 10.67 8.20 8.34
N GLU A 173 11.87 7.61 8.25
CA GLU A 173 12.93 8.02 7.30
C GLU A 173 12.46 7.92 5.84
N ILE A 174 11.70 6.87 5.49
CA ILE A 174 11.05 6.76 4.17
C ILE A 174 10.10 7.94 3.94
N GLY A 175 9.32 8.31 4.94
CA GLY A 175 8.39 9.43 4.86
C GLY A 175 9.12 10.77 4.63
N GLU A 176 10.21 11.03 5.33
CA GLU A 176 11.05 12.22 5.13
C GLU A 176 11.64 12.26 3.72
N GLN A 177 12.18 11.13 3.22
CA GLN A 177 12.71 11.03 1.86
C GLN A 177 11.62 11.25 0.79
N ILE A 178 10.41 10.71 1.00
CA ILE A 178 9.27 10.95 0.09
C ILE A 178 8.93 12.45 0.10
N PHE A 179 8.85 13.07 1.25
CA PHE A 179 8.59 14.50 1.37
C PHE A 179 9.63 15.33 0.60
N ASP A 180 10.91 15.08 0.84
CA ASP A 180 12.01 15.77 0.15
C ASP A 180 11.96 15.61 -1.37
N LEU A 181 11.64 14.38 -1.84
CA LEU A 181 11.50 14.12 -3.28
C LEU A 181 10.34 14.89 -3.89
N TYR A 182 9.23 15.05 -3.17
CA TYR A 182 8.09 15.82 -3.65
C TYR A 182 8.33 17.32 -3.60
N GLU A 183 8.93 17.82 -2.52
CA GLU A 183 9.28 19.24 -2.41
C GLU A 183 10.23 19.67 -3.53
N LYS A 184 11.29 18.91 -3.78
CA LYS A 184 12.24 19.15 -4.89
C LYS A 184 11.58 19.17 -6.27
N ASN A 185 10.47 18.46 -6.44
CA ASN A 185 9.72 18.41 -7.71
C ASN A 185 8.52 19.36 -7.76
N GLY A 186 8.37 20.23 -6.76
CA GLY A 186 7.26 21.19 -6.67
C GLY A 186 5.88 20.53 -6.55
N ARG A 187 5.81 19.33 -5.97
CA ARG A 187 4.56 18.60 -5.78
C ARG A 187 4.07 18.77 -4.35
N GLU A 188 2.87 19.31 -4.21
CA GLU A 188 2.19 19.50 -2.93
C GLU A 188 1.18 18.37 -2.62
N GLU A 189 1.20 17.28 -3.37
CA GLU A 189 0.22 16.18 -3.20
C GLU A 189 0.44 15.43 -1.89
N GLU A 190 -0.64 15.25 -1.16
CA GLU A 190 -0.68 14.27 -0.07
C GLU A 190 -0.62 12.85 -0.66
N THR A 191 0.30 12.02 -0.14
CA THR A 191 0.52 10.67 -0.65
C THR A 191 0.44 9.63 0.45
N TYR A 192 0.10 8.41 0.04
CA TYR A 192 -0.08 7.25 0.90
C TYR A 192 0.76 6.10 0.40
N THR A 193 1.61 5.57 1.27
CA THR A 193 2.42 4.39 1.03
C THR A 193 1.98 3.28 1.95
N ARG A 194 1.61 2.12 1.39
CA ARG A 194 1.34 0.93 2.19
C ARG A 194 2.63 0.17 2.43
N PHE A 195 2.72 -0.39 3.62
CA PHE A 195 3.85 -1.22 4.02
C PHE A 195 3.41 -2.42 4.85
N ASN A 196 4.27 -3.41 4.91
CA ASN A 196 4.16 -4.58 5.77
C ASN A 196 5.42 -4.66 6.63
N ILE A 197 5.27 -5.10 7.88
CA ILE A 197 6.39 -5.41 8.78
C ILE A 197 6.36 -6.91 9.03
N TYR A 198 7.48 -7.58 8.73
CA TYR A 198 7.65 -9.03 8.87
C TYR A 198 8.28 -9.41 10.20
N ASP A 199 8.30 -10.72 10.53
CA ASP A 199 8.70 -11.26 11.83
C ASP A 199 10.09 -10.81 12.31
N LEU A 200 11.01 -10.52 11.40
CA LEU A 200 12.35 -10.00 11.72
C LEU A 200 12.41 -8.46 11.75
N GLY A 201 11.27 -7.77 11.73
CA GLY A 201 11.20 -6.31 11.68
C GLY A 201 11.51 -5.71 10.32
N GLN A 202 11.60 -6.52 9.27
CA GLN A 202 11.78 -6.02 7.90
C GLN A 202 10.55 -5.27 7.43
N VAL A 203 10.76 -4.11 6.81
CA VAL A 203 9.72 -3.28 6.22
C VAL A 203 9.72 -3.50 4.71
N LEU A 204 8.56 -3.80 4.12
CA LEU A 204 8.37 -3.85 2.67
C LEU A 204 7.22 -2.96 2.23
N LEU A 205 7.48 -2.14 1.21
CA LEU A 205 6.53 -1.22 0.59
C LEU A 205 5.81 -1.94 -0.56
N ASP A 206 4.48 -1.90 -0.59
CA ASP A 206 3.67 -2.66 -1.56
C ASP A 206 2.67 -1.83 -2.37
N ASP A 207 2.48 -0.57 -2.04
CA ASP A 207 1.62 0.36 -2.79
C ASP A 207 2.01 1.81 -2.46
N HIS A 208 1.95 2.72 -3.45
CA HIS A 208 2.18 4.14 -3.26
C HIS A 208 1.28 4.94 -4.21
N ARG A 209 0.55 5.92 -3.69
CA ARG A 209 -0.48 6.65 -4.44
C ARG A 209 -0.65 8.07 -3.96
N SER A 210 -1.18 8.93 -4.84
CA SER A 210 -1.77 10.19 -4.39
C SER A 210 -3.02 9.95 -3.56
N LYS A 211 -3.42 10.93 -2.78
CA LYS A 211 -4.62 10.89 -1.94
C LYS A 211 -5.87 10.50 -2.73
N GLU A 212 -6.08 11.12 -3.89
CA GLU A 212 -7.24 10.88 -4.75
C GLU A 212 -7.30 9.43 -5.20
N SER A 213 -6.18 8.91 -5.75
CA SER A 213 -6.09 7.53 -6.21
C SER A 213 -6.24 6.53 -5.06
N PHE A 214 -5.70 6.86 -3.89
CA PHE A 214 -5.84 6.02 -2.70
C PHE A 214 -7.29 5.98 -2.22
N MET A 215 -7.97 7.13 -2.15
CA MET A 215 -9.37 7.24 -1.75
C MET A 215 -10.32 6.55 -2.75
N GLU A 216 -10.05 6.65 -4.05
CA GLU A 216 -10.81 5.92 -5.07
C GLU A 216 -10.74 4.41 -4.82
N LYS A 217 -9.53 3.85 -4.63
CA LYS A 217 -9.33 2.43 -4.44
C LYS A 217 -9.91 1.91 -3.13
N TYR A 218 -9.64 2.61 -2.03
CA TYR A 218 -10.00 2.18 -0.68
C TYR A 218 -11.34 2.72 -0.18
N LYS A 219 -12.12 3.32 -1.06
CA LYS A 219 -13.48 3.77 -0.77
C LYS A 219 -14.35 2.68 -0.09
N PHE A 220 -14.05 1.42 -0.37
CA PHE A 220 -14.74 0.24 0.16
C PHE A 220 -13.86 -0.70 0.98
N ILE A 221 -12.56 -0.43 1.05
CA ILE A 221 -11.60 -1.21 1.84
C ILE A 221 -11.10 -0.31 2.96
N PRO A 222 -11.48 -0.57 4.22
CA PRO A 222 -10.98 0.20 5.32
C PRO A 222 -9.46 0.07 5.39
N SER A 223 -8.76 1.16 5.13
CA SER A 223 -7.42 1.33 5.68
C SER A 223 -7.55 2.12 6.98
N PRO A 224 -6.66 1.98 7.95
CA PRO A 224 -6.71 2.74 9.19
C PRO A 224 -6.90 4.24 8.96
N VAL A 225 -6.18 4.83 8.00
CA VAL A 225 -6.29 6.26 7.64
C VAL A 225 -7.69 6.61 7.13
N ILE A 226 -8.21 5.81 6.20
CA ILE A 226 -9.52 6.04 5.58
C ILE A 226 -10.64 5.83 6.60
N THR A 227 -10.54 4.83 7.47
CA THR A 227 -11.59 4.54 8.46
C THR A 227 -11.84 5.73 9.39
N THR A 228 -10.78 6.43 9.79
CA THR A 228 -10.89 7.60 10.65
C THR A 228 -11.55 8.78 9.91
N GLU A 229 -11.23 8.99 8.63
CA GLU A 229 -11.85 10.04 7.81
C GLU A 229 -13.29 9.70 7.41
N PHE A 230 -13.62 8.44 7.12
CA PHE A 230 -14.98 8.00 6.82
C PHE A 230 -15.93 8.09 8.01
N LYS A 231 -15.47 7.74 9.21
CA LYS A 231 -16.28 7.94 10.43
C LYS A 231 -16.63 9.42 10.62
N LYS A 232 -15.68 10.33 10.34
CA LYS A 232 -15.94 11.77 10.38
C LYS A 232 -16.94 12.24 9.31
N ARG A 233 -16.84 11.74 8.07
CA ARG A 233 -17.78 12.11 6.99
C ARG A 233 -19.19 11.59 7.23
N LYS A 234 -19.36 10.33 7.69
CA LYS A 234 -20.68 9.81 8.04
C LYS A 234 -21.37 10.57 9.18
N ILE A 235 -20.60 11.11 10.12
CA ILE A 235 -21.12 11.96 11.17
C ILE A 235 -21.60 13.29 10.57
N ILE A 236 -20.81 13.91 9.68
CA ILE A 236 -21.16 15.18 9.02
C ILE A 236 -22.37 15.02 8.11
N GLU A 237 -22.46 13.92 7.34
CA GLU A 237 -23.64 13.66 6.47
C GLU A 237 -24.92 13.40 7.28
N LYS A 238 -24.83 12.75 8.45
CA LYS A 238 -25.98 12.57 9.35
C LYS A 238 -26.43 13.87 10.02
N ASP A 239 -25.49 14.77 10.33
CA ASP A 239 -25.80 16.06 10.94
C ASP A 239 -26.35 17.08 9.91
N GLN A 240 -26.26 16.79 8.60
CA GLN A 240 -26.85 17.59 7.53
C GLN A 240 -28.24 17.11 7.09
N GLU A 241 -28.67 15.92 7.53
CA GLU A 241 -30.00 15.37 7.27
C GLU A 241 -30.99 15.60 8.43
N LEU A 242 -30.57 16.33 9.48
CA LEU A 242 -31.39 16.79 10.61
C LEU A 242 -31.62 18.28 10.51
#